data_01504a6952244dd009d4b7371ea65edc
#
_entry.id   01504a6952244dd009d4b7371ea65edc
#
_cell.length_a   1.000
_cell.length_b   1.000
_cell.length_c   1.000
_cell.angle_alpha   90.00
_cell.angle_beta   90.00
_cell.angle_gamma   90.00
#
_symmetry.space_group_name_H-M   'P 1'
#
loop_
_entity.id
_entity.type
_entity.pdbx_description
1 polymer ?
#
loop_
_entity_poly.entity_id
_entity_poly.type
_entity_poly.pdbx_seq_one_letter_code
_entity_poly.pdbx_strand_id
1 'polypeptide(L)'
;QQKDRLKEIVGNKWNGIFNGVGGDYWKNIFCWPDGLVEYNDLLGITAPTYKKYYFFSYGSKNNDFLNIKGKEKEGKWFASANNQNKFLDEREKGNWLNYLKIGILISRAVRRMHAAGLAHSDLSYKNVLVDPVTGNACVIDVDGLVVPGKYPPDVVGTPDFIAPEVVRTSHLSKDNPDRILPSIATDKHALAVLIYMYLLYRHP
;
A
#
# COMPACT_ATOMS: atom_id res chain seq x y z
N GLN A 1 -9.74 -17.12 -12.73
CA GLN A 1 -10.01 -15.77 -12.26
C GLN A 1 -8.76 -15.09 -11.71
N GLN A 2 -8.06 -15.67 -10.70
CA GLN A 2 -6.81 -15.09 -10.13
C GLN A 2 -5.70 -14.97 -11.19
N LYS A 3 -5.44 -16.00 -11.97
CA LYS A 3 -4.46 -16.02 -13.07
C LYS A 3 -4.74 -14.92 -14.10
N ASP A 4 -6.01 -14.71 -14.46
CA ASP A 4 -6.40 -13.70 -15.46
C ASP A 4 -6.26 -12.28 -14.90
N ARG A 5 -6.59 -12.06 -13.61
CA ARG A 5 -6.35 -10.80 -12.92
C ARG A 5 -4.86 -10.45 -12.90
N LEU A 6 -4.00 -11.39 -12.51
CA LEU A 6 -2.55 -11.17 -12.48
C LEU A 6 -1.98 -10.89 -13.88
N LYS A 7 -2.43 -11.59 -14.92
CA LYS A 7 -2.07 -11.28 -16.31
C LYS A 7 -2.47 -9.85 -16.72
N GLU A 8 -3.65 -9.40 -16.30
CA GLU A 8 -4.09 -8.03 -16.56
C GLU A 8 -3.21 -7.00 -15.85
N ILE A 9 -2.86 -7.24 -14.58
CA ILE A 9 -2.03 -6.35 -13.75
C ILE A 9 -0.61 -6.26 -14.32
N VAL A 10 0.02 -7.39 -14.63
CA VAL A 10 1.39 -7.45 -15.17
C VAL A 10 1.46 -6.93 -16.61
N GLY A 11 0.41 -7.13 -17.42
CA GLY A 11 0.34 -6.75 -18.83
C GLY A 11 -0.27 -5.38 -19.07
N ASN A 12 -1.57 -5.35 -19.37
CA ASN A 12 -2.25 -4.12 -19.81
C ASN A 12 -2.19 -2.99 -18.78
N LYS A 13 -2.33 -3.32 -17.49
CA LYS A 13 -2.33 -2.32 -16.41
C LYS A 13 -0.94 -1.78 -16.14
N TRP A 14 0.09 -2.59 -16.31
CA TRP A 14 1.48 -2.12 -16.25
C TRP A 14 1.71 -0.95 -17.22
N ASN A 15 1.25 -1.08 -18.45
CA ASN A 15 1.34 -0.02 -19.45
C ASN A 15 0.61 1.26 -19.00
N GLY A 16 -0.58 1.14 -18.42
CA GLY A 16 -1.36 2.27 -17.88
C GLY A 16 -0.66 3.03 -16.75
N ILE A 17 0.17 2.33 -15.96
CA ILE A 17 0.92 2.91 -14.84
C ILE A 17 2.26 3.51 -15.30
N PHE A 18 3.03 2.81 -16.13
CA PHE A 18 4.44 3.13 -16.38
C PHE A 18 4.73 3.75 -17.74
N ASN A 19 3.84 3.62 -18.73
CA ASN A 19 4.05 4.25 -20.02
C ASN A 19 3.88 5.78 -19.97
N GLY A 20 4.71 6.47 -20.77
CA GLY A 20 4.71 7.92 -20.92
C GLY A 20 5.79 8.61 -20.09
N VAL A 21 5.71 9.94 -20.05
CA VAL A 21 6.67 10.78 -19.32
C VAL A 21 6.59 10.48 -17.83
N GLY A 22 7.72 10.14 -17.23
CA GLY A 22 7.83 9.86 -15.79
C GLY A 22 7.65 8.38 -15.41
N GLY A 23 7.73 7.43 -16.33
CA GLY A 23 7.65 6.00 -16.02
C GLY A 23 8.60 5.56 -14.91
N ASP A 24 9.85 6.01 -14.92
CA ASP A 24 10.84 5.68 -13.87
C ASP A 24 10.51 6.31 -12.50
N TYR A 25 9.82 7.44 -12.47
CA TYR A 25 9.28 8.00 -11.23
C TYR A 25 8.28 7.04 -10.57
N TRP A 26 7.37 6.47 -11.35
CA TRP A 26 6.37 5.53 -10.84
C TRP A 26 6.97 4.21 -10.36
N LYS A 27 8.05 3.73 -10.98
CA LYS A 27 8.81 2.54 -10.53
C LYS A 27 9.43 2.71 -9.15
N ASN A 28 9.62 3.94 -8.68
CA ASN A 28 10.11 4.21 -7.33
C ASN A 28 8.99 4.28 -6.28
N ILE A 29 7.73 4.44 -6.73
CA ILE A 29 6.56 4.62 -5.83
C ILE A 29 5.72 3.35 -5.74
N PHE A 30 5.89 2.41 -6.69
CA PHE A 30 5.22 1.12 -6.68
C PHE A 30 6.22 -0.03 -6.67
N CYS A 31 5.94 -1.05 -5.86
CA CYS A 31 6.49 -2.38 -6.05
C CYS A 31 5.53 -3.17 -6.93
N TRP A 32 5.60 -2.95 -8.23
CA TRP A 32 4.69 -3.56 -9.20
C TRP A 32 5.23 -4.88 -9.71
N PRO A 33 4.39 -5.94 -9.82
CA PRO A 33 4.81 -7.20 -10.42
C PRO A 33 5.23 -7.01 -11.87
N ASP A 34 6.37 -7.56 -12.25
CA ASP A 34 6.94 -7.50 -13.59
C ASP A 34 6.91 -8.84 -14.33
N GLY A 35 6.54 -9.92 -13.66
CA GLY A 35 6.42 -11.24 -14.26
C GLY A 35 5.48 -12.18 -13.52
N LEU A 36 5.06 -13.24 -14.21
CA LEU A 36 4.31 -14.35 -13.67
C LEU A 36 5.18 -15.61 -13.68
N VAL A 37 5.13 -16.37 -12.60
CA VAL A 37 5.82 -17.66 -12.48
C VAL A 37 4.79 -18.72 -12.15
N GLU A 38 4.88 -19.87 -12.83
CA GLU A 38 4.04 -21.04 -12.57
C GLU A 38 4.97 -22.22 -12.28
N TYR A 39 4.80 -22.86 -11.12
CA TYR A 39 5.58 -24.00 -10.68
C TYR A 39 4.72 -24.97 -9.90
N ASN A 40 4.64 -26.23 -10.32
CA ASN A 40 3.83 -27.29 -9.69
C ASN A 40 2.39 -26.81 -9.41
N ASP A 41 1.70 -26.27 -10.42
CA ASP A 41 0.34 -25.73 -10.35
C ASP A 41 0.16 -24.52 -9.40
N LEU A 42 1.24 -24.03 -8.78
CA LEU A 42 1.25 -22.80 -8.00
C LEU A 42 1.57 -21.61 -8.89
N LEU A 43 0.77 -20.57 -8.74
CA LEU A 43 0.96 -19.30 -9.43
C LEU A 43 1.66 -18.30 -8.51
N GLY A 44 2.77 -17.76 -8.95
CA GLY A 44 3.51 -16.69 -8.27
C GLY A 44 3.73 -15.48 -9.16
N ILE A 45 4.26 -14.43 -8.57
CA ILE A 45 4.70 -13.22 -9.26
C ILE A 45 6.17 -12.97 -9.00
N THR A 46 6.84 -12.26 -9.92
CA THR A 46 8.11 -11.59 -9.67
C THR A 46 7.87 -10.10 -9.54
N ALA A 47 8.65 -9.45 -8.69
CA ALA A 47 8.61 -8.00 -8.50
C ALA A 47 10.02 -7.48 -8.17
N PRO A 48 10.32 -6.20 -8.44
CA PRO A 48 11.59 -5.59 -8.07
C PRO A 48 11.82 -5.61 -6.56
N THR A 49 13.07 -5.79 -6.15
CA THR A 49 13.44 -5.66 -4.74
C THR A 49 13.27 -4.23 -4.25
N TYR A 50 12.80 -4.05 -3.03
CA TYR A 50 12.68 -2.74 -2.39
C TYR A 50 14.03 -2.03 -2.28
N LYS A 51 14.00 -0.70 -2.36
CA LYS A 51 15.20 0.12 -2.20
C LYS A 51 15.71 0.03 -0.75
N LYS A 52 17.03 0.09 -0.56
CA LYS A 52 17.66 -0.06 0.77
C LYS A 52 17.11 0.86 1.85
N TYR A 53 16.70 2.08 1.51
CA TYR A 53 16.15 3.03 2.49
C TYR A 53 14.77 2.62 3.03
N TYR A 54 14.09 1.64 2.43
CA TYR A 54 12.88 1.03 2.99
C TYR A 54 13.16 -0.08 4.02
N PHE A 55 14.42 -0.29 4.38
CA PHE A 55 14.80 -1.18 5.46
C PHE A 55 15.38 -0.38 6.63
N PHE A 56 15.08 -0.80 7.86
CA PHE A 56 15.62 -0.15 9.05
C PHE A 56 17.16 -0.23 9.08
N SER A 57 17.82 0.90 9.17
CA SER A 57 19.28 0.99 9.30
C SER A 57 19.73 0.86 10.75
N TYR A 58 18.95 1.40 11.68
CA TYR A 58 19.22 1.42 13.11
C TYR A 58 18.22 0.60 13.92
N GLY A 59 17.00 0.44 13.40
CA GLY A 59 15.95 -0.36 14.02
C GLY A 59 15.27 0.30 15.21
N SER A 60 15.20 -0.41 16.32
CA SER A 60 14.56 0.07 17.55
C SER A 60 15.57 0.66 18.54
N LYS A 61 15.06 1.37 19.57
CA LYS A 61 15.85 1.90 20.69
C LYS A 61 16.65 0.80 21.39
N ASN A 62 17.54 1.21 22.31
CA ASN A 62 18.32 0.31 23.14
C ASN A 62 19.05 -0.78 22.34
N ASN A 63 19.79 -0.34 21.31
CA ASN A 63 20.56 -1.23 20.45
C ASN A 63 19.70 -2.29 19.74
N ASP A 64 18.56 -1.82 19.20
CA ASP A 64 17.61 -2.64 18.44
C ASP A 64 16.97 -3.80 19.23
N PHE A 65 16.46 -3.50 20.44
CA PHE A 65 15.89 -4.51 21.33
C PHE A 65 14.71 -5.30 20.71
N LEU A 66 14.01 -4.74 19.68
CA LEU A 66 12.94 -5.45 18.95
C LEU A 66 13.45 -6.29 17.78
N ASN A 67 14.75 -6.22 17.49
CA ASN A 67 15.37 -6.94 16.38
C ASN A 67 14.66 -6.66 15.04
N ILE A 68 14.47 -5.36 14.73
CA ILE A 68 13.84 -4.90 13.48
C ILE A 68 14.81 -4.29 12.48
N LYS A 69 16.07 -4.10 12.85
CA LYS A 69 17.12 -3.68 11.91
C LYS A 69 17.19 -4.65 10.72
N GLY A 70 17.21 -4.10 9.51
CA GLY A 70 17.17 -4.87 8.27
C GLY A 70 15.79 -5.37 7.87
N LYS A 71 14.73 -5.15 8.66
CA LYS A 71 13.33 -5.42 8.26
C LYS A 71 12.75 -4.21 7.55
N GLU A 72 11.65 -4.43 6.81
CA GLU A 72 10.97 -3.40 6.05
C GLU A 72 10.35 -2.32 6.95
N LYS A 73 10.45 -1.08 6.51
CA LYS A 73 9.83 0.09 7.14
C LYS A 73 8.34 0.17 6.76
N GLU A 74 7.55 -0.81 7.22
CA GLU A 74 6.10 -0.76 7.05
C GLU A 74 5.54 0.51 7.70
N GLY A 75 4.55 1.11 7.04
CA GLY A 75 3.95 2.36 7.49
C GLY A 75 3.38 2.35 8.89
N LYS A 76 2.98 1.17 9.40
CA LYS A 76 2.45 1.01 10.77
C LYS A 76 3.39 1.51 11.87
N TRP A 77 4.70 1.46 11.66
CA TRP A 77 5.67 1.94 12.64
C TRP A 77 5.63 3.45 12.81
N PHE A 78 5.22 4.16 11.76
CA PHE A 78 5.29 5.61 11.65
C PHE A 78 3.92 6.30 11.78
N ALA A 79 2.84 5.54 11.75
CA ALA A 79 1.47 6.03 11.85
C ALA A 79 1.01 6.33 13.29
N SER A 80 1.86 6.15 14.30
CA SER A 80 1.52 6.34 15.71
C SER A 80 2.68 7.00 16.47
N ALA A 81 2.42 8.15 17.11
CA ALA A 81 3.38 8.81 17.98
C ALA A 81 3.86 7.89 19.11
N ASN A 82 2.98 7.07 19.65
CA ASN A 82 3.32 6.14 20.72
C ASN A 82 4.32 5.08 20.24
N ASN A 83 4.09 4.49 19.07
CA ASN A 83 5.01 3.50 18.50
C ASN A 83 6.39 4.12 18.20
N GLN A 84 6.41 5.28 17.57
CA GLN A 84 7.65 6.00 17.30
C GLN A 84 8.42 6.31 18.57
N ASN A 85 7.75 6.86 19.58
CA ASN A 85 8.38 7.32 20.81
C ASN A 85 8.83 6.18 21.73
N LYS A 86 8.09 5.08 21.78
CA LYS A 86 8.44 3.94 22.62
C LYS A 86 9.52 3.06 22.00
N PHE A 87 9.46 2.86 20.68
CA PHE A 87 10.17 1.76 20.07
C PHE A 87 11.26 2.18 19.09
N LEU A 88 11.03 3.20 18.23
CA LEU A 88 11.96 3.48 17.16
C LEU A 88 13.20 4.26 17.61
N ASP A 89 14.34 3.91 17.03
CA ASP A 89 15.56 4.75 17.13
C ASP A 89 15.26 6.14 16.52
N GLU A 90 15.81 7.19 17.15
CA GLU A 90 15.54 8.58 16.73
C GLU A 90 15.96 8.84 15.28
N ARG A 91 17.00 8.16 14.81
CA ARG A 91 17.55 8.29 13.45
C ARG A 91 16.61 7.73 12.37
N GLU A 92 15.60 6.95 12.73
CA GLU A 92 14.62 6.38 11.82
C GLU A 92 13.34 7.23 11.65
N LYS A 93 13.11 8.21 12.53
CA LYS A 93 11.83 8.91 12.64
C LYS A 93 11.59 9.99 11.57
N GLY A 94 12.66 10.61 11.06
CA GLY A 94 12.56 11.71 10.11
C GLY A 94 11.97 13.00 10.71
N ASN A 95 11.29 13.78 9.88
CA ASN A 95 10.67 15.06 10.26
C ASN A 95 9.29 15.24 9.61
N TRP A 96 8.49 16.18 10.14
CA TRP A 96 7.10 16.38 9.69
C TRP A 96 6.99 16.73 8.19
N LEU A 97 7.93 17.49 7.63
CA LEU A 97 7.94 17.83 6.20
C LEU A 97 8.07 16.58 5.33
N ASN A 98 8.86 15.60 5.78
CA ASN A 98 8.99 14.32 5.09
C ASN A 98 7.71 13.48 5.17
N TYR A 99 6.97 13.52 6.28
CA TYR A 99 5.65 12.89 6.36
C TYR A 99 4.63 13.55 5.41
N LEU A 100 4.69 14.86 5.25
CA LEU A 100 3.88 15.54 4.23
C LEU A 100 4.24 15.08 2.81
N LYS A 101 5.53 14.94 2.49
CA LYS A 101 5.99 14.37 1.21
C LYS A 101 5.48 12.94 1.01
N ILE A 102 5.56 12.08 2.04
CA ILE A 102 5.03 10.71 2.02
C ILE A 102 3.54 10.74 1.67
N GLY A 103 2.74 11.57 2.34
CA GLY A 103 1.31 11.73 2.04
C GLY A 103 1.05 12.15 0.58
N ILE A 104 1.84 13.07 0.05
CA ILE A 104 1.76 13.51 -1.36
C ILE A 104 2.09 12.34 -2.31
N LEU A 105 3.16 11.57 -2.03
CA LEU A 105 3.57 10.45 -2.88
C LEU A 105 2.50 9.35 -2.93
N ILE A 106 1.97 8.97 -1.77
CA ILE A 106 0.89 7.97 -1.70
C ILE A 106 -0.36 8.45 -2.43
N SER A 107 -0.75 9.73 -2.24
CA SER A 107 -1.90 10.32 -2.94
C SER A 107 -1.73 10.29 -4.46
N ARG A 108 -0.53 10.59 -4.95
CA ARG A 108 -0.20 10.52 -6.38
C ARG A 108 -0.24 9.08 -6.89
N ALA A 109 0.28 8.12 -6.12
CA ALA A 109 0.23 6.71 -6.45
C ALA A 109 -1.22 6.22 -6.58
N VAL A 110 -2.05 6.46 -5.57
CA VAL A 110 -3.47 6.07 -5.58
C VAL A 110 -4.20 6.72 -6.74
N ARG A 111 -4.00 8.02 -6.98
CA ARG A 111 -4.58 8.69 -8.16
C ARG A 111 -4.15 8.04 -9.47
N ARG A 112 -2.88 7.62 -9.59
CA ARG A 112 -2.36 6.96 -10.81
C ARG A 112 -3.04 5.61 -11.04
N MET A 113 -3.21 4.80 -9.97
CA MET A 113 -3.95 3.54 -10.03
C MET A 113 -5.40 3.76 -10.44
N HIS A 114 -6.09 4.71 -9.80
CA HIS A 114 -7.49 5.03 -10.13
C HIS A 114 -7.65 5.49 -11.58
N ALA A 115 -6.72 6.29 -12.12
CA ALA A 115 -6.72 6.70 -13.52
C ALA A 115 -6.51 5.53 -14.50
N ALA A 116 -5.83 4.46 -14.07
CA ALA A 116 -5.69 3.22 -14.82
C ALA A 116 -6.89 2.26 -14.63
N GLY A 117 -7.94 2.69 -13.90
CA GLY A 117 -9.13 1.90 -13.61
C GLY A 117 -8.88 0.77 -12.62
N LEU A 118 -7.98 1.00 -11.64
CA LEU A 118 -7.63 0.03 -10.60
C LEU A 118 -7.97 0.57 -9.22
N ALA A 119 -8.39 -0.29 -8.30
CA ALA A 119 -8.50 0.00 -6.87
C ALA A 119 -7.57 -0.92 -6.08
N HIS A 120 -6.99 -0.40 -4.99
CA HIS A 120 -6.11 -1.21 -4.12
C HIS A 120 -6.92 -2.19 -3.27
N SER A 121 -8.10 -1.80 -2.85
CA SER A 121 -9.02 -2.54 -1.96
C SER A 121 -8.53 -2.81 -0.54
N ASP A 122 -7.25 -2.89 -0.29
CA ASP A 122 -6.64 -3.03 1.04
C ASP A 122 -5.53 -1.99 1.26
N LEU A 123 -5.78 -0.74 0.88
CA LEU A 123 -4.85 0.35 1.18
C LEU A 123 -4.81 0.58 2.70
N SER A 124 -3.64 0.36 3.28
CA SER A 124 -3.42 0.52 4.72
C SER A 124 -1.95 0.80 5.04
N TYR A 125 -1.63 1.10 6.28
CA TYR A 125 -0.24 1.27 6.71
C TYR A 125 0.62 -0.01 6.59
N LYS A 126 0.01 -1.17 6.37
CA LYS A 126 0.74 -2.44 6.12
C LYS A 126 1.20 -2.56 4.67
N ASN A 127 0.43 -1.98 3.76
CA ASN A 127 0.63 -2.09 2.32
C ASN A 127 1.31 -0.84 1.73
N VAL A 128 2.01 -0.09 2.59
CA VAL A 128 2.89 1.02 2.20
C VAL A 128 4.20 0.93 2.99
N LEU A 129 5.32 0.95 2.27
CA LEU A 129 6.63 1.17 2.87
C LEU A 129 6.92 2.67 2.86
N VAL A 130 7.50 3.16 3.95
CA VAL A 130 7.84 4.59 4.08
C VAL A 130 9.27 4.76 4.61
N ASP A 131 9.94 5.80 4.13
CA ASP A 131 11.19 6.25 4.72
C ASP A 131 11.07 7.71 5.16
N PRO A 132 10.73 7.97 6.42
CA PRO A 132 10.58 9.33 6.93
C PRO A 132 11.87 10.16 6.93
N VAL A 133 13.03 9.51 6.85
CA VAL A 133 14.33 10.20 6.79
C VAL A 133 14.50 10.92 5.46
N THR A 134 14.07 10.31 4.36
CA THR A 134 14.16 10.90 3.01
C THR A 134 12.82 11.44 2.49
N GLY A 135 11.70 11.05 3.11
CA GLY A 135 10.34 11.40 2.67
C GLY A 135 9.87 10.55 1.49
N ASN A 136 10.38 9.34 1.32
CA ASN A 136 9.98 8.41 0.27
C ASN A 136 8.86 7.48 0.75
N ALA A 137 8.02 7.04 -0.19
CA ALA A 137 6.97 6.05 0.03
C ALA A 137 6.84 5.11 -1.17
N CYS A 138 6.47 3.86 -0.91
CA CYS A 138 6.22 2.83 -1.92
C CYS A 138 4.95 2.08 -1.59
N VAL A 139 4.01 2.03 -2.52
CA VAL A 139 2.81 1.20 -2.42
C VAL A 139 3.18 -0.22 -2.81
N ILE A 140 2.83 -1.18 -1.97
CA ILE A 140 3.15 -2.59 -2.12
C ILE A 140 1.86 -3.42 -2.13
N ASP A 141 1.97 -4.75 -2.29
CA ASP A 141 0.84 -5.68 -2.31
C ASP A 141 -0.18 -5.38 -3.42
N VAL A 142 0.35 -5.06 -4.60
CA VAL A 142 -0.46 -4.65 -5.77
C VAL A 142 -0.95 -5.82 -6.64
N ASP A 143 -0.60 -7.04 -6.32
CA ASP A 143 -1.09 -8.25 -7.00
C ASP A 143 -2.57 -8.58 -6.65
N GLY A 144 -3.06 -8.05 -5.54
CA GLY A 144 -4.46 -8.12 -5.12
C GLY A 144 -5.37 -7.03 -5.70
N LEU A 145 -4.89 -6.15 -6.59
CA LEU A 145 -5.65 -5.02 -7.12
C LEU A 145 -6.98 -5.43 -7.76
N VAL A 146 -7.99 -4.62 -7.50
CA VAL A 146 -9.33 -4.77 -8.07
C VAL A 146 -9.42 -4.07 -9.42
N VAL A 147 -9.95 -4.77 -10.42
CA VAL A 147 -10.41 -4.18 -11.68
C VAL A 147 -11.94 -4.08 -11.59
N PRO A 148 -12.51 -2.90 -11.29
CA PRO A 148 -13.94 -2.74 -11.07
C PRO A 148 -14.76 -3.29 -12.24
N GLY A 149 -15.81 -4.05 -11.93
CA GLY A 149 -16.68 -4.70 -12.93
C GLY A 149 -16.09 -5.94 -13.60
N LYS A 150 -14.80 -6.26 -13.40
CA LYS A 150 -14.14 -7.43 -14.04
C LYS A 150 -13.57 -8.42 -13.02
N TYR A 151 -12.81 -7.93 -12.07
CA TYR A 151 -12.19 -8.75 -11.02
C TYR A 151 -12.49 -8.14 -9.66
N PRO A 152 -13.46 -8.71 -8.90
CA PRO A 152 -13.81 -8.23 -7.56
C PRO A 152 -12.68 -8.49 -6.56
N PRO A 153 -12.67 -7.81 -5.40
CA PRO A 153 -11.69 -8.00 -4.37
C PRO A 153 -11.79 -9.38 -3.71
N ASP A 154 -10.64 -9.99 -3.41
CA ASP A 154 -10.58 -11.23 -2.63
C ASP A 154 -10.76 -10.94 -1.14
N VAL A 155 -10.31 -9.76 -0.68
CA VAL A 155 -10.35 -9.31 0.71
C VAL A 155 -11.21 -8.05 0.85
N VAL A 156 -11.75 -7.84 2.04
CA VAL A 156 -12.57 -6.65 2.37
C VAL A 156 -11.69 -5.46 2.75
N GLY A 157 -10.45 -5.71 3.15
CA GLY A 157 -9.47 -4.72 3.57
C GLY A 157 -9.07 -4.84 5.04
N THR A 158 -8.14 -4.00 5.47
CA THR A 158 -7.69 -3.90 6.86
C THR A 158 -8.73 -3.14 7.70
N PRO A 159 -9.20 -3.66 8.86
CA PRO A 159 -10.36 -3.13 9.61
C PRO A 159 -10.41 -1.61 9.78
N ASP A 160 -9.33 -0.99 10.22
CA ASP A 160 -9.27 0.45 10.51
C ASP A 160 -9.31 1.34 9.25
N PHE A 161 -9.25 0.74 8.06
CA PHE A 161 -9.18 1.44 6.77
C PHE A 161 -10.39 1.16 5.88
N ILE A 162 -11.26 0.23 6.28
CA ILE A 162 -12.44 -0.13 5.49
C ILE A 162 -13.44 1.03 5.55
N ALA A 163 -13.92 1.44 4.38
CA ALA A 163 -14.94 2.48 4.28
C ALA A 163 -16.24 2.06 5.00
N PRO A 164 -16.91 2.97 5.74
CA PRO A 164 -18.09 2.66 6.55
C PRO A 164 -19.23 1.98 5.77
N GLU A 165 -19.42 2.34 4.51
CA GLU A 165 -20.43 1.74 3.65
C GLU A 165 -20.14 0.26 3.34
N VAL A 166 -18.86 -0.11 3.20
CA VAL A 166 -18.45 -1.51 3.03
C VAL A 166 -18.69 -2.30 4.30
N VAL A 167 -18.33 -1.75 5.47
CA VAL A 167 -18.56 -2.38 6.77
C VAL A 167 -20.04 -2.63 6.99
N ARG A 168 -20.91 -1.64 6.73
CA ARG A 168 -22.37 -1.73 6.92
C ARG A 168 -23.01 -2.86 6.13
N THR A 169 -22.49 -3.20 4.97
CA THR A 169 -23.05 -4.23 4.09
C THR A 169 -22.26 -5.55 4.12
N SER A 170 -21.21 -5.66 4.95
CA SER A 170 -20.33 -6.83 5.00
C SER A 170 -21.02 -8.12 5.46
N HIS A 171 -22.15 -8.00 6.17
CA HIS A 171 -22.98 -9.12 6.62
C HIS A 171 -23.77 -9.77 5.47
N LEU A 172 -23.94 -9.10 4.34
CA LEU A 172 -24.62 -9.64 3.16
C LEU A 172 -23.74 -10.65 2.43
N SER A 173 -24.34 -11.60 1.73
CA SER A 173 -23.59 -12.55 0.89
C SER A 173 -22.81 -11.84 -0.21
N LYS A 174 -21.74 -12.47 -0.73
CA LYS A 174 -20.91 -11.86 -1.81
C LYS A 174 -21.68 -11.56 -3.08
N ASP A 175 -22.71 -12.33 -3.35
CA ASP A 175 -23.56 -12.22 -4.55
C ASP A 175 -24.77 -11.31 -4.34
N ASN A 176 -24.96 -10.74 -3.15
CA ASN A 176 -26.07 -9.84 -2.88
C ASN A 176 -25.84 -8.49 -3.59
N PRO A 177 -26.78 -8.00 -4.41
CA PRO A 177 -26.61 -6.76 -5.16
C PRO A 177 -26.47 -5.51 -4.29
N ASP A 178 -26.96 -5.55 -3.04
CA ASP A 178 -26.85 -4.43 -2.08
C ASP A 178 -25.52 -4.44 -1.32
N ARG A 179 -24.70 -5.46 -1.50
CA ARG A 179 -23.38 -5.54 -0.87
C ARG A 179 -22.39 -4.61 -1.55
N ILE A 180 -21.89 -3.64 -0.81
CA ILE A 180 -20.86 -2.71 -1.28
C ILE A 180 -19.49 -3.38 -1.14
N LEU A 181 -18.80 -3.52 -2.27
CA LEU A 181 -17.44 -4.07 -2.32
C LEU A 181 -16.40 -2.94 -2.38
N PRO A 182 -15.16 -3.21 -1.92
CA PRO A 182 -14.04 -2.29 -2.11
C PRO A 182 -13.90 -1.84 -3.57
N SER A 183 -13.63 -0.56 -3.77
CA SER A 183 -13.63 0.10 -5.07
C SER A 183 -12.74 1.34 -5.07
N ILE A 184 -12.62 2.00 -6.21
CA ILE A 184 -11.95 3.31 -6.33
C ILE A 184 -12.53 4.35 -5.36
N ALA A 185 -13.83 4.30 -5.08
CA ALA A 185 -14.46 5.24 -4.14
C ALA A 185 -14.03 4.97 -2.70
N THR A 186 -14.01 3.69 -2.30
CA THR A 186 -13.65 3.29 -0.93
C THR A 186 -12.15 3.42 -0.65
N ASP A 187 -11.29 3.30 -1.66
CA ASP A 187 -9.85 3.60 -1.54
C ASP A 187 -9.59 5.05 -1.09
N LYS A 188 -10.46 5.99 -1.46
CA LYS A 188 -10.32 7.39 -1.02
C LYS A 188 -10.51 7.55 0.49
N HIS A 189 -11.40 6.76 1.09
CA HIS A 189 -11.54 6.71 2.55
C HIS A 189 -10.26 6.17 3.20
N ALA A 190 -9.77 5.02 2.74
CA ALA A 190 -8.53 4.42 3.25
C ALA A 190 -7.32 5.37 3.11
N LEU A 191 -7.22 6.06 1.97
CA LEU A 191 -6.19 7.08 1.73
C LEU A 191 -6.30 8.25 2.72
N ALA A 192 -7.50 8.75 2.98
CA ALA A 192 -7.71 9.86 3.93
C ALA A 192 -7.29 9.46 5.34
N VAL A 193 -7.67 8.26 5.80
CA VAL A 193 -7.25 7.70 7.09
C VAL A 193 -5.73 7.60 7.15
N LEU A 194 -5.09 7.05 6.12
CA LEU A 194 -3.64 6.85 6.07
C LEU A 194 -2.87 8.19 6.14
N ILE A 195 -3.30 9.20 5.37
CA ILE A 195 -2.70 10.53 5.40
C ILE A 195 -2.88 11.18 6.77
N TYR A 196 -4.08 11.09 7.33
CA TYR A 196 -4.36 11.61 8.68
C TYR A 196 -3.40 11.00 9.71
N MET A 197 -3.22 9.67 9.67
CA MET A 197 -2.32 8.97 10.58
C MET A 197 -0.86 9.42 10.43
N TYR A 198 -0.37 9.64 9.21
CA TYR A 198 1.01 10.11 9.00
C TYR A 198 1.23 11.56 9.40
N LEU A 199 0.23 12.44 9.27
CA LEU A 199 0.36 13.84 9.62
C LEU A 199 0.11 14.13 11.10
N LEU A 200 -0.78 13.36 11.73
CA LEU A 200 -1.21 13.57 13.12
C LEU A 200 -0.78 12.44 14.07
N TYR A 201 -0.11 11.40 13.56
CA TYR A 201 0.45 10.27 14.31
C TYR A 201 -0.58 9.52 15.17
N ARG A 202 -1.83 9.50 14.76
CA ARG A 202 -2.92 8.77 15.41
C ARG A 202 -4.03 8.43 14.41
N HIS A 203 -4.84 7.43 14.74
CA HIS A 203 -6.06 7.13 13.97
C HIS A 203 -7.11 8.24 14.17
N PRO A 204 -7.89 8.61 13.11
CA PRO A 204 -8.97 9.60 13.23
C PRO A 204 -10.09 9.18 14.15
#